data_a7cd4ce65a51c07b701bde579bd35ffc
#
_entry.id   a7cd4ce65a51c07b701bde579bd35ffc
#
_cell.length_a   1.000
_cell.length_b   1.000
_cell.length_c   1.000
_cell.angle_alpha   90.00
_cell.angle_beta   90.00
_cell.angle_gamma   90.00
#
_symmetry.space_group_name_H-M   'P 1'
#
loop_
_entity.id
_entity.type
_entity.pdbx_description
1 polymer ?
#
loop_
_entity_poly.entity_id
_entity_poly.type
_entity_poly.pdbx_seq_one_letter_code
_entity_poly.pdbx_strand_id
1 'polypeptide(L)'
;ADNEVTRSGGFTVLRLAGAQPRFEVHGALAAVHKLWDVLNVRGAPVGTAAWELLEIRAGIPAILPETADAFVPQMVNYQLIGGVNFKKGCYPGQEVVARMQYLGKLKRQMYLARVDSPASPRPGDDVYSQDDPEQSAGKIVNAQPHPDGGYQVLAVVQIASRENTPVHLGNVQGPELEFGQQPYALTEAG
;
A
#
# COMPACT_ATOMS: atom_id res chain seq x y z
N ALA A 1 15.96 -3.32 -13.57
CA ALA A 1 14.99 -4.16 -12.86
C ALA A 1 14.51 -3.42 -11.61
N ASP A 2 13.35 -3.81 -11.05
CA ASP A 2 12.86 -3.23 -9.79
C ASP A 2 13.79 -3.63 -8.64
N ASN A 3 13.97 -2.72 -7.68
CA ASN A 3 14.89 -2.85 -6.55
C ASN A 3 16.36 -2.99 -6.96
N GLU A 4 16.71 -2.54 -8.17
CA GLU A 4 18.09 -2.50 -8.63
C GLU A 4 18.86 -1.36 -7.95
N VAL A 5 20.07 -1.67 -7.51
CA VAL A 5 20.97 -0.70 -6.87
C VAL A 5 22.15 -0.43 -7.79
N THR A 6 22.34 0.85 -8.12
CA THR A 6 23.48 1.32 -8.91
C THR A 6 24.33 2.28 -8.08
N ARG A 7 25.65 2.13 -8.17
CA ARG A 7 26.60 3.05 -7.53
C ARG A 7 27.40 3.79 -8.59
N SER A 8 27.32 5.11 -8.59
CA SER A 8 28.03 5.96 -9.54
C SER A 8 28.27 7.35 -8.96
N GLY A 9 29.43 7.95 -9.22
CA GLY A 9 29.73 9.34 -8.88
C GLY A 9 29.61 9.68 -7.39
N GLY A 10 29.81 8.72 -6.48
CA GLY A 10 29.63 8.92 -5.04
C GLY A 10 28.18 8.80 -4.56
N PHE A 11 27.25 8.40 -5.43
CA PHE A 11 25.85 8.13 -5.11
C PHE A 11 25.54 6.64 -5.11
N THR A 12 24.59 6.25 -4.28
CA THR A 12 23.86 4.99 -4.39
C THR A 12 22.44 5.34 -4.84
N VAL A 13 22.04 4.81 -5.98
CA VAL A 13 20.71 5.01 -6.56
C VAL A 13 19.95 3.70 -6.51
N LEU A 14 18.76 3.73 -5.91
CA LEU A 14 17.85 2.59 -5.84
C LEU A 14 16.65 2.88 -6.75
N ARG A 15 16.37 1.99 -7.69
CA ARG A 15 15.11 1.99 -8.41
C ARG A 15 14.06 1.24 -7.61
N LEU A 16 12.98 1.90 -7.24
CA LEU A 16 11.88 1.27 -6.49
C LEU A 16 10.89 0.58 -7.42
N ALA A 17 10.24 -0.46 -6.90
CA ALA A 17 9.19 -1.17 -7.60
C ALA A 17 7.97 -0.27 -7.87
N GLY A 18 7.27 -0.54 -8.97
CA GLY A 18 6.06 0.15 -9.36
C GLY A 18 6.02 0.46 -10.86
N ALA A 19 4.82 0.70 -11.38
CA ALA A 19 4.61 1.01 -12.80
C ALA A 19 5.29 2.33 -13.22
N GLN A 20 5.35 3.31 -12.32
CA GLN A 20 6.04 4.58 -12.55
C GLN A 20 7.47 4.49 -12.01
N PRO A 21 8.50 4.85 -12.80
CA PRO A 21 9.88 4.85 -12.34
C PRO A 21 10.07 5.80 -11.16
N ARG A 22 10.56 5.26 -10.03
CA ARG A 22 10.89 6.00 -8.82
C ARG A 22 12.29 5.63 -8.37
N PHE A 23 13.01 6.61 -7.87
CA PHE A 23 14.40 6.42 -7.45
C PHE A 23 14.65 7.08 -6.10
N GLU A 24 15.36 6.38 -5.24
CA GLU A 24 16.00 6.97 -4.08
C GLU A 24 17.46 7.21 -4.37
N VAL A 25 17.97 8.35 -3.95
CA VAL A 25 19.38 8.72 -4.14
C VAL A 25 20.00 8.99 -2.78
N HIS A 26 21.01 8.23 -2.44
CA HIS A 26 21.79 8.37 -1.21
C HIS A 26 23.21 8.79 -1.53
N GLY A 27 23.77 9.71 -0.74
CA GLY A 27 25.12 10.20 -0.91
C GLY A 27 25.56 11.15 0.19
N ALA A 28 26.78 11.65 0.12
CA ALA A 28 27.23 12.69 1.03
C ALA A 28 26.40 13.98 0.87
N LEU A 29 26.08 14.64 1.97
CA LEU A 29 25.18 15.81 2.00
C LEU A 29 25.52 16.85 0.94
N ALA A 30 26.80 17.25 0.83
CA ALA A 30 27.23 18.23 -0.16
C ALA A 30 27.06 17.79 -1.61
N ALA A 31 27.11 16.47 -1.89
CA ALA A 31 26.89 15.93 -3.22
C ALA A 31 25.36 15.89 -3.53
N VAL A 32 24.55 15.49 -2.56
CA VAL A 32 23.09 15.47 -2.70
C VAL A 32 22.54 16.87 -2.91
N HIS A 33 23.04 17.89 -2.19
CA HIS A 33 22.66 19.29 -2.42
C HIS A 33 22.98 19.74 -3.86
N LYS A 34 24.16 19.46 -4.38
CA LYS A 34 24.53 19.82 -5.77
C LYS A 34 23.61 19.11 -6.78
N LEU A 35 23.28 17.83 -6.54
CA LEU A 35 22.36 17.09 -7.38
C LEU A 35 20.96 17.72 -7.33
N TRP A 36 20.48 18.08 -6.13
CA TRP A 36 19.21 18.77 -5.95
C TRP A 36 19.11 20.05 -6.77
N ASP A 37 20.16 20.90 -6.71
CA ASP A 37 20.20 22.15 -7.47
C ASP A 37 20.09 21.89 -8.99
N VAL A 38 20.76 20.86 -9.49
CA VAL A 38 20.70 20.48 -10.91
C VAL A 38 19.30 19.95 -11.29
N LEU A 39 18.71 19.11 -10.45
CA LEU A 39 17.38 18.52 -10.71
C LEU A 39 16.27 19.57 -10.61
N ASN A 40 16.37 20.50 -9.68
CA ASN A 40 15.39 21.55 -9.44
C ASN A 40 15.24 22.53 -10.60
N VAL A 41 16.23 22.60 -11.50
CA VAL A 41 16.13 23.39 -12.74
C VAL A 41 15.15 22.77 -13.75
N ARG A 42 14.97 21.45 -13.73
CA ARG A 42 14.19 20.69 -14.71
C ARG A 42 12.98 19.96 -14.13
N GLY A 43 12.92 19.83 -12.83
CA GLY A 43 11.85 19.18 -12.09
C GLY A 43 11.14 20.15 -11.17
N ALA A 44 9.94 19.77 -10.72
CA ALA A 44 9.23 20.49 -9.68
C ALA A 44 9.39 19.74 -8.35
N PRO A 45 9.85 20.40 -7.27
CA PRO A 45 9.88 19.80 -5.95
C PRO A 45 8.44 19.55 -5.47
N VAL A 46 8.21 18.37 -4.93
CA VAL A 46 6.90 17.96 -4.37
C VAL A 46 7.08 17.46 -2.93
N GLY A 47 5.99 17.50 -2.16
CA GLY A 47 5.99 17.02 -0.78
C GLY A 47 5.78 15.52 -0.66
N THR A 48 5.80 15.03 0.57
CA THR A 48 5.65 13.62 0.96
C THR A 48 4.36 12.99 0.43
N ALA A 49 3.26 13.75 0.36
CA ALA A 49 1.97 13.25 -0.13
C ALA A 49 2.04 12.71 -1.58
N ALA A 50 2.84 13.32 -2.44
CA ALA A 50 3.05 12.83 -3.81
C ALA A 50 3.82 11.50 -3.82
N TRP A 51 4.81 11.36 -2.94
CA TRP A 51 5.55 10.11 -2.76
C TRP A 51 4.64 8.99 -2.22
N GLU A 52 3.88 9.27 -1.19
CA GLU A 52 2.94 8.33 -0.58
C GLU A 52 1.85 7.90 -1.57
N LEU A 53 1.36 8.81 -2.42
CA LEU A 53 0.45 8.45 -3.50
C LEU A 53 1.08 7.43 -4.46
N LEU A 54 2.35 7.58 -4.79
CA LEU A 54 3.08 6.63 -5.64
C LEU A 54 3.31 5.28 -4.95
N GLU A 55 3.51 5.26 -3.62
CA GLU A 55 3.54 4.03 -2.82
C GLU A 55 2.18 3.30 -2.88
N ILE A 56 1.09 4.03 -2.64
CA ILE A 56 -0.28 3.49 -2.74
C ILE A 56 -0.51 2.87 -4.13
N ARG A 57 -0.15 3.59 -5.20
CA ARG A 57 -0.29 3.11 -6.58
C ARG A 57 0.60 1.90 -6.90
N ALA A 58 1.71 1.76 -6.22
CA ALA A 58 2.58 0.59 -6.31
C ALA A 58 2.10 -0.58 -5.42
N GLY A 59 1.02 -0.41 -4.65
CA GLY A 59 0.52 -1.42 -3.73
C GLY A 59 1.44 -1.68 -2.54
N ILE A 60 2.26 -0.70 -2.17
CA ILE A 60 3.20 -0.78 -1.06
C ILE A 60 2.56 -0.14 0.16
N PRO A 61 2.12 -0.93 1.16
CA PRO A 61 1.46 -0.39 2.34
C PRO A 61 2.46 0.15 3.36
N ALA A 62 2.11 1.26 4.00
CA ALA A 62 2.74 1.74 5.22
C ALA A 62 1.83 1.43 6.41
N ILE A 63 2.36 0.73 7.42
CA ILE A 63 1.66 0.50 8.68
C ILE A 63 1.93 1.70 9.59
N LEU A 64 0.86 2.39 9.94
CA LEU A 64 0.87 3.60 10.75
C LEU A 64 0.34 3.29 12.17
N PRO A 65 0.49 4.19 13.14
CA PRO A 65 0.00 3.95 14.50
C PRO A 65 -1.48 3.54 14.55
N GLU A 66 -2.32 4.10 13.67
CA GLU A 66 -3.76 3.84 13.59
C GLU A 66 -4.08 2.43 13.07
N THR A 67 -3.13 1.81 12.39
CA THR A 67 -3.25 0.45 11.82
C THR A 67 -2.28 -0.54 12.44
N ALA A 68 -1.58 -0.15 13.53
CA ALA A 68 -0.71 -1.05 14.28
C ALA A 68 -1.52 -2.26 14.79
N ASP A 69 -0.96 -3.45 14.65
CA ASP A 69 -1.57 -4.74 15.04
C ASP A 69 -2.93 -5.07 14.37
N ALA A 70 -3.40 -4.26 13.41
CA ALA A 70 -4.69 -4.49 12.74
C ALA A 70 -4.64 -5.63 11.71
N PHE A 71 -3.47 -5.95 11.17
CA PHE A 71 -3.32 -6.86 10.04
C PHE A 71 -2.21 -7.88 10.25
N VAL A 72 -2.42 -9.12 9.79
CA VAL A 72 -1.30 -10.02 9.57
C VAL A 72 -0.61 -9.64 8.24
N PRO A 73 0.71 -9.90 8.09
CA PRO A 73 1.47 -9.45 6.91
C PRO A 73 0.87 -9.87 5.56
N GLN A 74 0.22 -11.03 5.50
CA GLN A 74 -0.43 -11.49 4.28
C GLN A 74 -1.68 -10.69 3.90
N MET A 75 -2.40 -10.14 4.88
CA MET A 75 -3.56 -9.30 4.60
C MET A 75 -3.17 -8.03 3.84
N VAL A 76 -1.97 -7.52 4.09
CA VAL A 76 -1.42 -6.33 3.42
C VAL A 76 -0.43 -6.69 2.30
N ASN A 77 -0.49 -7.92 1.81
CA ASN A 77 0.28 -8.42 0.65
C ASN A 77 1.81 -8.36 0.81
N TYR A 78 2.35 -8.29 2.02
CA TYR A 78 3.81 -8.19 2.23
C TYR A 78 4.60 -9.35 1.65
N GLN A 79 4.02 -10.55 1.56
CA GLN A 79 4.65 -11.70 0.91
C GLN A 79 4.82 -11.51 -0.61
N LEU A 80 3.93 -10.72 -1.24
CA LEU A 80 3.95 -10.48 -2.69
C LEU A 80 4.99 -9.42 -3.09
N ILE A 81 5.31 -8.51 -2.18
CA ILE A 81 6.29 -7.43 -2.41
C ILE A 81 7.65 -7.71 -1.77
N GLY A 82 7.91 -8.94 -1.31
CA GLY A 82 9.18 -9.33 -0.68
C GLY A 82 9.36 -8.83 0.76
N GLY A 83 8.31 -8.32 1.40
CA GLY A 83 8.34 -7.84 2.78
C GLY A 83 8.38 -8.95 3.84
N VAL A 84 8.12 -10.21 3.45
CA VAL A 84 8.20 -11.39 4.32
C VAL A 84 9.12 -12.43 3.72
N ASN A 85 10.02 -12.96 4.54
CA ASN A 85 10.90 -14.08 4.16
C ASN A 85 10.61 -15.29 5.03
N PHE A 86 10.04 -16.34 4.43
CA PHE A 86 9.71 -17.60 5.12
C PHE A 86 10.91 -18.53 5.35
N LYS A 87 12.08 -18.22 4.78
CA LYS A 87 13.30 -19.02 4.89
C LYS A 87 14.33 -18.43 5.85
N LYS A 88 14.05 -17.30 6.50
CA LYS A 88 14.93 -16.70 7.50
C LYS A 88 14.77 -17.39 8.86
N GLY A 89 15.71 -17.14 9.78
CA GLY A 89 15.65 -17.61 11.17
C GLY A 89 14.41 -17.10 11.94
N CYS A 90 14.21 -17.66 13.14
CA CYS A 90 13.05 -17.39 13.98
C CYS A 90 12.91 -15.90 14.36
N TYR A 91 11.66 -15.45 14.46
CA TYR A 91 11.29 -14.12 14.93
C TYR A 91 9.95 -14.17 15.69
N PRO A 92 9.65 -13.23 16.59
CA PRO A 92 8.37 -13.17 17.30
C PRO A 92 7.19 -13.10 16.32
N GLY A 93 6.15 -13.90 16.53
CA GLY A 93 4.95 -13.92 15.69
C GLY A 93 5.05 -14.76 14.41
N GLN A 94 6.21 -15.36 14.11
CA GLN A 94 6.39 -16.16 12.90
C GLN A 94 5.42 -17.35 12.79
N GLU A 95 4.96 -17.91 13.90
CA GLU A 95 4.01 -19.03 13.89
C GLU A 95 2.69 -18.65 13.21
N VAL A 96 2.13 -17.47 13.54
CA VAL A 96 0.90 -16.96 12.92
C VAL A 96 1.12 -16.73 11.43
N VAL A 97 2.23 -16.11 11.06
CA VAL A 97 2.57 -15.80 9.67
C VAL A 97 2.79 -17.09 8.85
N ALA A 98 3.54 -18.05 9.39
CA ALA A 98 3.79 -19.32 8.73
C ALA A 98 2.50 -20.18 8.64
N ARG A 99 1.71 -20.23 9.73
CA ARG A 99 0.43 -20.95 9.73
C ARG A 99 -0.53 -20.39 8.68
N MET A 100 -0.62 -19.08 8.55
CA MET A 100 -1.44 -18.44 7.51
C MET A 100 -0.93 -18.83 6.11
N GLN A 101 0.38 -18.87 5.89
CA GLN A 101 0.97 -19.20 4.59
C GLN A 101 0.74 -20.64 4.15
N TYR A 102 0.83 -21.61 5.08
CA TYR A 102 0.84 -23.02 4.73
C TYR A 102 -0.47 -23.76 5.00
N LEU A 103 -1.29 -23.26 5.91
CA LEU A 103 -2.50 -23.95 6.40
C LEU A 103 -3.73 -23.05 6.42
N GLY A 104 -3.56 -21.74 6.27
CA GLY A 104 -4.65 -20.76 6.38
C GLY A 104 -5.26 -20.42 5.02
N LYS A 105 -6.57 -20.08 5.03
CA LYS A 105 -7.21 -19.36 3.92
C LYS A 105 -7.34 -17.90 4.31
N LEU A 106 -6.79 -17.02 3.47
CA LEU A 106 -6.89 -15.59 3.67
C LEU A 106 -8.35 -15.16 3.43
N LYS A 107 -8.99 -14.61 4.45
CA LYS A 107 -10.37 -14.12 4.35
C LYS A 107 -10.44 -12.64 4.00
N ARG A 108 -9.37 -11.90 4.26
CA ARG A 108 -9.24 -10.46 4.00
C ARG A 108 -7.94 -10.20 3.26
N GLN A 109 -7.98 -9.32 2.28
CA GLN A 109 -6.82 -8.98 1.46
C GLN A 109 -6.83 -7.50 1.11
N MET A 110 -5.65 -6.93 0.94
CA MET A 110 -5.47 -5.54 0.54
C MET A 110 -5.67 -5.35 -0.96
N TYR A 111 -6.44 -4.32 -1.29
CA TYR A 111 -6.73 -3.91 -2.66
C TYR A 111 -6.44 -2.43 -2.86
N LEU A 112 -6.08 -2.08 -4.09
CA LEU A 112 -6.03 -0.71 -4.57
C LEU A 112 -7.44 -0.28 -4.95
N ALA A 113 -7.88 0.87 -4.45
CA ALA A 113 -9.17 1.42 -4.79
C ALA A 113 -9.11 2.95 -4.91
N ARG A 114 -10.14 3.51 -5.53
CA ARG A 114 -10.44 4.95 -5.52
C ARG A 114 -11.72 5.16 -4.72
N VAL A 115 -11.82 6.30 -4.07
CA VAL A 115 -13.04 6.73 -3.39
C VAL A 115 -13.24 8.22 -3.59
N ASP A 116 -14.44 8.59 -4.00
CA ASP A 116 -14.86 10.00 -4.08
C ASP A 116 -15.58 10.36 -2.79
N SER A 117 -14.84 10.94 -1.86
CA SER A 117 -15.32 11.26 -0.51
C SER A 117 -15.16 12.75 -0.21
N PRO A 118 -16.16 13.40 0.39
CA PRO A 118 -16.04 14.79 0.82
C PRO A 118 -15.05 14.98 1.97
N ALA A 119 -14.81 13.94 2.77
CA ALA A 119 -13.83 13.93 3.84
C ALA A 119 -12.64 13.06 3.46
N SER A 120 -11.44 13.45 3.87
CA SER A 120 -10.23 12.65 3.65
C SER A 120 -10.32 11.33 4.42
N PRO A 121 -10.25 10.17 3.71
CA PRO A 121 -10.12 8.88 4.36
C PRO A 121 -8.83 8.83 5.19
N ARG A 122 -8.88 8.15 6.32
CA ARG A 122 -7.75 8.01 7.22
C ARG A 122 -7.35 6.55 7.37
N PRO A 123 -6.08 6.24 7.59
CA PRO A 123 -5.67 4.91 8.02
C PRO A 123 -6.45 4.48 9.25
N GLY A 124 -6.99 3.25 9.22
CA GLY A 124 -7.83 2.70 10.29
C GLY A 124 -9.33 2.93 10.11
N ASP A 125 -9.77 3.82 9.23
CA ASP A 125 -11.21 4.00 8.95
C ASP A 125 -11.82 2.68 8.47
N ASP A 126 -13.01 2.35 9.00
CA ASP A 126 -13.72 1.14 8.65
C ASP A 126 -14.40 1.26 7.27
N VAL A 127 -14.45 0.14 6.57
CA VAL A 127 -15.26 -0.02 5.36
C VAL A 127 -16.33 -1.08 5.60
N TYR A 128 -17.48 -0.91 4.95
CA TYR A 128 -18.67 -1.73 5.16
C TYR A 128 -19.20 -2.26 3.84
N SER A 129 -19.89 -3.37 3.90
CA SER A 129 -20.51 -4.03 2.76
C SER A 129 -21.96 -4.33 3.05
N GLN A 130 -22.79 -4.39 2.01
CA GLN A 130 -24.23 -4.61 2.17
C GLN A 130 -24.60 -6.04 2.62
N ASP A 131 -23.70 -6.99 2.47
CA ASP A 131 -23.88 -8.37 2.95
C ASP A 131 -23.85 -8.50 4.47
N ASP A 132 -23.14 -7.59 5.17
CA ASP A 132 -23.17 -7.48 6.63
C ASP A 132 -23.02 -6.00 7.07
N PRO A 133 -24.12 -5.23 7.08
CA PRO A 133 -24.09 -3.79 7.37
C PRO A 133 -23.66 -3.42 8.78
N GLU A 134 -23.80 -4.35 9.72
CA GLU A 134 -23.49 -4.12 11.14
C GLU A 134 -22.01 -4.40 11.47
N GLN A 135 -21.30 -5.12 10.60
CA GLN A 135 -19.93 -5.50 10.83
C GLN A 135 -18.99 -4.87 9.79
N SER A 136 -17.84 -4.38 10.25
CA SER A 136 -16.79 -3.89 9.36
C SER A 136 -16.30 -4.99 8.42
N ALA A 137 -16.42 -4.75 7.12
CA ALA A 137 -15.86 -5.60 6.07
C ALA A 137 -14.34 -5.44 5.94
N GLY A 138 -13.77 -4.36 6.48
CA GLY A 138 -12.34 -4.09 6.40
C GLY A 138 -11.94 -2.72 6.88
N LYS A 139 -10.70 -2.31 6.54
CA LYS A 139 -10.15 -1.01 6.95
C LYS A 139 -9.28 -0.38 5.87
N ILE A 140 -9.28 0.94 5.84
CA ILE A 140 -8.30 1.73 5.08
C ILE A 140 -6.90 1.52 5.68
N VAL A 141 -5.94 1.19 4.84
CA VAL A 141 -4.52 1.05 5.21
C VAL A 141 -3.79 2.38 5.00
N ASN A 142 -3.91 2.93 3.79
CA ASN A 142 -3.32 4.21 3.40
C ASN A 142 -4.27 4.96 2.47
N ALA A 143 -4.21 6.29 2.49
CA ALA A 143 -5.00 7.15 1.63
C ALA A 143 -4.24 8.42 1.27
N GLN A 144 -4.34 8.86 0.01
CA GLN A 144 -3.79 10.14 -0.46
C GLN A 144 -4.72 10.77 -1.50
N PRO A 145 -4.80 12.10 -1.60
CA PRO A 145 -5.56 12.77 -2.64
C PRO A 145 -5.15 12.32 -4.03
N HIS A 146 -6.12 12.05 -4.89
CA HIS A 146 -5.87 11.75 -6.30
C HIS A 146 -5.83 13.07 -7.11
N PRO A 147 -4.91 13.24 -8.08
CA PRO A 147 -4.80 14.46 -8.88
C PRO A 147 -6.09 14.83 -9.62
N ASP A 148 -6.87 13.85 -10.04
CA ASP A 148 -8.14 14.04 -10.75
C ASP A 148 -9.37 14.08 -9.83
N GLY A 149 -9.16 14.40 -8.53
CA GLY A 149 -10.20 14.45 -7.50
C GLY A 149 -10.40 13.13 -6.75
N GLY A 150 -11.05 13.20 -5.58
CA GLY A 150 -11.18 12.07 -4.68
C GLY A 150 -9.86 11.60 -4.09
N TYR A 151 -9.80 10.34 -3.67
CA TYR A 151 -8.65 9.75 -2.98
C TYR A 151 -8.28 8.40 -3.58
N GLN A 152 -6.97 8.14 -3.67
CA GLN A 152 -6.44 6.81 -3.92
C GLN A 152 -6.16 6.15 -2.59
N VAL A 153 -6.61 4.91 -2.41
CA VAL A 153 -6.50 4.19 -1.14
C VAL A 153 -5.96 2.78 -1.34
N LEU A 154 -5.29 2.27 -0.31
CA LEU A 154 -5.12 0.84 -0.07
C LEU A 154 -6.08 0.45 1.05
N ALA A 155 -6.92 -0.55 0.81
CA ALA A 155 -7.89 -1.03 1.79
C ALA A 155 -7.81 -2.55 1.93
N VAL A 156 -7.70 -3.04 3.17
CA VAL A 156 -7.89 -4.47 3.48
C VAL A 156 -9.37 -4.72 3.59
N VAL A 157 -9.90 -5.63 2.77
CA VAL A 157 -11.33 -5.92 2.67
C VAL A 157 -11.54 -7.43 2.70
N GLN A 158 -12.69 -7.89 3.22
CA GLN A 158 -13.11 -9.27 3.09
C GLN A 158 -13.22 -9.64 1.61
N ILE A 159 -12.59 -10.74 1.21
CA ILE A 159 -12.55 -11.20 -0.20
C ILE A 159 -13.98 -11.45 -0.70
N ALA A 160 -14.79 -12.14 0.08
CA ALA A 160 -16.18 -12.44 -0.28
C ALA A 160 -17.03 -11.17 -0.49
N SER A 161 -16.91 -10.17 0.40
CA SER A 161 -17.64 -8.91 0.28
C SER A 161 -17.22 -8.15 -0.98
N ARG A 162 -15.92 -8.05 -1.25
CA ARG A 162 -15.40 -7.38 -2.45
C ARG A 162 -15.89 -8.03 -3.75
N GLU A 163 -16.09 -9.36 -3.76
CA GLU A 163 -16.52 -10.10 -4.96
C GLU A 163 -18.04 -10.02 -5.21
N ASN A 164 -18.83 -9.86 -4.16
CA ASN A 164 -20.30 -10.03 -4.26
C ASN A 164 -21.08 -8.74 -4.07
N THR A 165 -20.53 -7.71 -3.41
CA THR A 165 -21.27 -6.50 -3.05
C THR A 165 -20.40 -5.25 -3.14
N PRO A 166 -21.00 -4.07 -3.34
CA PRO A 166 -20.30 -2.81 -3.18
C PRO A 166 -19.75 -2.64 -1.75
N VAL A 167 -18.57 -2.05 -1.65
CA VAL A 167 -17.91 -1.74 -0.37
C VAL A 167 -17.84 -0.22 -0.22
N HIS A 168 -18.22 0.27 0.95
CA HIS A 168 -18.38 1.69 1.23
C HIS A 168 -17.52 2.15 2.40
N LEU A 169 -17.07 3.40 2.36
CA LEU A 169 -16.32 4.02 3.44
C LEU A 169 -17.25 4.47 4.58
N GLY A 170 -16.93 4.12 5.81
CA GLY A 170 -17.56 4.59 7.03
C GLY A 170 -18.92 3.95 7.37
N ASN A 171 -19.74 3.62 6.38
CA ASN A 171 -21.00 2.89 6.53
C ASN A 171 -21.53 2.47 5.13
N VAL A 172 -22.54 1.59 5.08
CA VAL A 172 -23.09 1.04 3.82
C VAL A 172 -23.75 2.07 2.87
N GLN A 173 -23.96 3.30 3.32
CA GLN A 173 -24.51 4.41 2.53
C GLN A 173 -23.41 5.44 2.24
N GLY A 174 -22.19 5.21 2.71
CA GLY A 174 -21.02 6.06 2.50
C GLY A 174 -20.52 6.00 1.06
N PRO A 175 -19.46 6.75 0.75
CA PRO A 175 -18.82 6.71 -0.56
C PRO A 175 -18.34 5.30 -0.91
N GLU A 176 -18.62 4.87 -2.13
CA GLU A 176 -18.22 3.55 -2.63
C GLU A 176 -16.72 3.51 -2.95
N LEU A 177 -16.07 2.38 -2.65
CA LEU A 177 -14.71 2.07 -3.06
C LEU A 177 -14.71 1.45 -4.47
N GLU A 178 -14.22 2.17 -5.44
CA GLU A 178 -13.99 1.68 -6.80
C GLU A 178 -12.67 0.92 -6.86
N PHE A 179 -12.72 -0.42 -6.87
CA PHE A 179 -11.53 -1.25 -6.91
C PHE A 179 -10.88 -1.23 -8.30
N GLY A 180 -9.60 -0.86 -8.33
CA GLY A 180 -8.77 -0.81 -9.53
C GLY A 180 -7.97 -2.08 -9.78
N GLN A 181 -7.21 -2.05 -10.89
CA GLN A 181 -6.24 -3.09 -11.18
C GLN A 181 -5.13 -3.08 -10.14
N GLN A 182 -4.80 -4.27 -9.62
CA GLN A 182 -3.68 -4.42 -8.69
C GLN A 182 -2.34 -4.24 -9.41
N PRO A 183 -1.35 -3.59 -8.79
CA PRO A 183 -0.04 -3.37 -9.42
C PRO A 183 0.80 -4.65 -9.53
N TYR A 184 0.38 -5.73 -8.92
CA TYR A 184 0.97 -7.07 -8.96
C TYR A 184 -0.13 -8.15 -8.90
N ALA A 185 0.20 -9.35 -9.34
CA ALA A 185 -0.75 -10.47 -9.28
C ALA A 185 -1.04 -10.82 -7.81
N LEU A 186 -2.30 -10.85 -7.45
CA LEU A 186 -2.74 -11.44 -6.20
C LEU A 186 -2.73 -12.96 -6.40
N THR A 187 -1.87 -13.67 -5.67
CA THR A 187 -1.95 -15.13 -5.65
C THR A 187 -3.23 -15.54 -4.92
N GLU A 188 -4.05 -16.37 -5.56
CA GLU A 188 -5.10 -17.07 -4.86
C GLU A 188 -4.47 -17.79 -3.68
N ALA A 189 -5.00 -17.55 -2.48
CA ALA A 189 -4.61 -18.34 -1.32
C ALA A 189 -5.07 -19.78 -1.59
N GLY A 190 -4.10 -20.64 -1.91
CA GLY A 190 -4.32 -22.06 -2.20
C GLY A 190 -4.92 -22.83 -1.04
#